data_33921d4a4584cae7765eba717720f82e
#
_entry.id   33921d4a4584cae7765eba717720f82e
#
_cell.length_a   1.000
_cell.length_b   1.000
_cell.length_c   1.000
_cell.angle_alpha   90.00
_cell.angle_beta   90.00
_cell.angle_gamma   90.00
#
_symmetry.space_group_name_H-M   'P 1'
#
loop_
_entity.id
_entity.type
_entity.pdbx_description
1 polymer ?
#
loop_
_entity_poly.entity_id
_entity_poly.type
_entity_poly.pdbx_seq_one_letter_code
_entity_poly.pdbx_strand_id
1 'polypeptide(L)'
;MRRLLSLLGLIGLTMGSSPASSEISYQVLSFDQLDGWDKDDHDAALRVFRNTCIDMYGPDWNALCALAHDMDDGRAFFELMFRPVLMEDGQEMLFTGYFEPELEGSRYPGGRFRWPVYRMPGEAQNRPWLSRREILTSGVMDGRGLEIAWVDDPVELFFLQIQGSGRIRLDDGSVVRVGYAGKNGHEYRSVGQELVRRGVYQSHQVSAQVIKNWVRRNPVDGQELLFHNPSYVFFREVSEVPAELGPLGAMNRSITPMRSVAVDPDIVR
;
A
#
# COMPACT_ATOMS: atom_id res chain seq x y z
N MET A 1 57.45 -8.74 57.83
CA MET A 1 56.03 -9.03 57.97
C MET A 1 55.29 -8.25 56.87
N ARG A 2 55.00 -8.90 55.78
CA ARG A 2 54.19 -8.32 54.60
C ARG A 2 52.85 -9.04 54.57
N ARG A 3 51.76 -8.28 54.74
CA ARG A 3 50.41 -8.79 54.62
C ARG A 3 50.00 -8.68 53.16
N LEU A 4 49.69 -9.83 52.51
CA LEU A 4 48.97 -9.91 51.19
C LEU A 4 47.49 -9.67 51.45
N LEU A 5 46.90 -8.69 50.76
CA LEU A 5 45.46 -8.56 50.62
C LEU A 5 45.06 -9.20 49.31
N SER A 6 44.25 -10.25 49.42
CA SER A 6 43.59 -10.86 48.27
C SER A 6 42.35 -10.07 47.90
N LEU A 7 42.29 -9.51 46.68
CA LEU A 7 41.07 -8.97 46.08
C LEU A 7 40.33 -10.11 45.36
N LEU A 8 39.17 -10.50 45.88
CA LEU A 8 38.22 -11.33 45.14
C LEU A 8 37.39 -10.40 44.22
N GLY A 9 37.62 -10.51 42.93
CA GLY A 9 36.77 -9.89 41.92
C GLY A 9 35.47 -10.69 41.72
N LEU A 10 34.33 -10.10 42.02
CA LEU A 10 33.01 -10.63 41.70
C LEU A 10 32.74 -10.35 40.21
N ILE A 11 32.79 -11.38 39.38
CA ILE A 11 32.31 -11.31 37.97
C ILE A 11 30.79 -11.47 38.00
N GLY A 12 30.06 -10.37 37.86
CA GLY A 12 28.62 -10.40 37.64
C GLY A 12 28.33 -10.87 36.23
N LEU A 13 27.81 -12.11 36.09
CA LEU A 13 27.17 -12.54 34.84
C LEU A 13 25.85 -11.76 34.68
N THR A 14 25.85 -10.80 33.80
CA THR A 14 24.59 -10.26 33.25
C THR A 14 24.03 -11.29 32.26
N MET A 15 23.05 -12.08 32.67
CA MET A 15 22.22 -12.85 31.76
C MET A 15 21.43 -11.86 30.89
N GLY A 16 21.87 -11.67 29.66
CA GLY A 16 21.07 -11.01 28.64
C GLY A 16 19.86 -11.89 28.37
N SER A 17 18.66 -11.42 28.75
CA SER A 17 17.42 -12.01 28.31
C SER A 17 17.31 -11.75 26.80
N SER A 18 17.53 -12.78 25.99
CA SER A 18 17.09 -12.79 24.59
C SER A 18 15.58 -12.54 24.58
N PRO A 19 15.04 -11.69 23.69
CA PRO A 19 13.60 -11.63 23.50
C PRO A 19 13.13 -13.03 23.12
N ALA A 20 12.25 -13.63 23.90
CA ALA A 20 11.58 -14.86 23.54
C ALA A 20 10.80 -14.56 22.26
N SER A 21 11.11 -15.26 21.16
CA SER A 21 10.21 -15.31 20.03
C SER A 21 8.92 -15.95 20.55
N SER A 22 7.81 -15.22 20.57
CA SER A 22 6.52 -15.78 20.93
C SER A 22 6.21 -16.87 19.92
N GLU A 23 6.03 -18.08 20.42
CA GLU A 23 5.58 -19.21 19.59
C GLU A 23 4.14 -18.91 19.17
N ILE A 24 3.84 -19.00 17.87
CA ILE A 24 2.50 -18.75 17.37
C ILE A 24 1.58 -19.85 17.89
N SER A 25 0.51 -19.49 18.59
CA SER A 25 -0.52 -20.40 19.04
C SER A 25 -1.68 -20.45 18.04
N TYR A 26 -2.33 -21.60 17.93
CA TYR A 26 -3.45 -21.84 17.02
C TYR A 26 -4.62 -22.42 17.81
N GLN A 27 -5.79 -21.78 17.70
CA GLN A 27 -7.03 -22.29 18.30
C GLN A 27 -8.11 -22.41 17.22
N VAL A 28 -8.64 -23.60 17.03
CA VAL A 28 -9.79 -23.82 16.13
C VAL A 28 -11.05 -23.26 16.81
N LEU A 29 -11.77 -22.41 16.10
CA LEU A 29 -13.03 -21.82 16.54
C LEU A 29 -14.21 -22.46 15.79
N SER A 30 -15.42 -22.22 16.29
CA SER A 30 -16.65 -22.40 15.53
C SER A 30 -17.06 -21.07 14.86
N PHE A 31 -17.88 -21.14 13.82
CA PHE A 31 -18.28 -19.95 13.07
C PHE A 31 -19.13 -18.97 13.90
N ASP A 32 -19.89 -19.46 14.89
CA ASP A 32 -20.67 -18.64 15.83
C ASP A 32 -19.79 -17.83 16.79
N GLN A 33 -18.51 -18.15 16.92
CA GLN A 33 -17.54 -17.37 17.67
C GLN A 33 -16.91 -16.22 16.84
N LEU A 34 -17.19 -16.15 15.54
CA LEU A 34 -16.74 -15.06 14.69
C LEU A 34 -17.72 -13.88 14.77
N ASP A 35 -17.25 -12.77 15.31
CA ASP A 35 -18.08 -11.56 15.39
C ASP A 35 -18.48 -11.07 13.98
N GLY A 36 -19.79 -10.91 13.79
CA GLY A 36 -20.36 -10.45 12.52
C GLY A 36 -20.56 -11.51 11.45
N TRP A 37 -20.21 -12.79 11.69
CA TRP A 37 -20.38 -13.88 10.72
C TRP A 37 -21.81 -13.97 10.18
N ASP A 38 -22.82 -13.94 11.07
CA ASP A 38 -24.24 -14.04 10.69
C ASP A 38 -24.76 -12.89 9.82
N LYS A 39 -24.05 -11.77 9.77
CA LYS A 39 -24.44 -10.54 9.07
C LYS A 39 -23.68 -10.31 7.79
N ASP A 40 -22.69 -11.14 7.48
CA ASP A 40 -21.86 -10.97 6.32
C ASP A 40 -22.54 -11.46 5.03
N ASP A 41 -22.17 -10.89 3.89
CA ASP A 41 -22.58 -11.34 2.55
C ASP A 41 -21.64 -12.46 2.08
N HIS A 42 -21.93 -13.71 2.53
CA HIS A 42 -21.12 -14.86 2.21
C HIS A 42 -21.13 -15.20 0.71
N ASP A 43 -22.21 -14.88 -0.01
CA ASP A 43 -22.27 -15.09 -1.46
C ASP A 43 -21.33 -14.15 -2.20
N ALA A 44 -21.19 -12.92 -1.72
CA ALA A 44 -20.17 -12.01 -2.24
C ALA A 44 -18.75 -12.55 -1.95
N ALA A 45 -18.52 -13.11 -0.78
CA ALA A 45 -17.25 -13.76 -0.44
C ALA A 45 -16.96 -14.97 -1.34
N LEU A 46 -17.96 -15.81 -1.59
CA LEU A 46 -17.84 -16.97 -2.50
C LEU A 46 -17.52 -16.55 -3.93
N ARG A 47 -18.14 -15.48 -4.43
CA ARG A 47 -17.81 -14.92 -5.76
C ARG A 47 -16.33 -14.52 -5.85
N VAL A 48 -15.79 -13.86 -4.82
CA VAL A 48 -14.39 -13.47 -4.76
C VAL A 48 -13.48 -14.68 -4.64
N PHE A 49 -13.84 -15.68 -3.83
CA PHE A 49 -13.11 -16.94 -3.71
C PHE A 49 -12.97 -17.64 -5.07
N ARG A 50 -14.05 -17.74 -5.84
CA ARG A 50 -14.05 -18.31 -7.21
C ARG A 50 -13.04 -17.60 -8.13
N ASN A 51 -12.89 -16.28 -8.01
CA ASN A 51 -11.93 -15.51 -8.80
C ASN A 51 -10.46 -15.85 -8.47
N THR A 52 -10.18 -16.33 -7.25
CA THR A 52 -8.84 -16.75 -6.85
C THR A 52 -8.49 -18.17 -7.28
N CYS A 53 -9.46 -18.98 -7.63
CA CYS A 53 -9.29 -20.40 -8.01
C CYS A 53 -8.35 -20.59 -9.20
N ILE A 54 -8.25 -19.61 -10.09
CA ILE A 54 -7.35 -19.68 -11.24
C ILE A 54 -5.86 -19.68 -10.83
N ASP A 55 -5.55 -19.22 -9.62
CA ASP A 55 -4.19 -19.12 -9.08
C ASP A 55 -3.90 -20.19 -8.02
N MET A 56 -4.89 -21.03 -7.70
CA MET A 56 -4.77 -22.09 -6.70
C MET A 56 -4.50 -23.43 -7.38
N TYR A 57 -3.36 -24.03 -7.07
CA TYR A 57 -2.92 -25.28 -7.69
C TYR A 57 -2.76 -26.39 -6.65
N GLY A 58 -3.07 -27.61 -7.07
CA GLY A 58 -2.94 -28.82 -6.27
C GLY A 58 -4.26 -29.58 -6.12
N PRO A 59 -4.21 -30.89 -5.77
CA PRO A 59 -5.42 -31.73 -5.75
C PRO A 59 -6.51 -31.20 -4.82
N ASP A 60 -6.14 -30.73 -3.63
CA ASP A 60 -7.09 -30.23 -2.64
C ASP A 60 -7.75 -28.93 -3.09
N TRP A 61 -6.96 -27.99 -3.64
CA TRP A 61 -7.49 -26.74 -4.19
C TRP A 61 -8.36 -26.95 -5.42
N ASN A 62 -7.99 -27.89 -6.31
CA ASN A 62 -8.78 -28.18 -7.50
C ASN A 62 -10.17 -28.73 -7.13
N ALA A 63 -10.24 -29.63 -6.14
CA ALA A 63 -11.51 -30.17 -5.64
C ALA A 63 -12.36 -29.09 -4.96
N LEU A 64 -11.73 -28.24 -4.13
CA LEU A 64 -12.40 -27.16 -3.43
C LEU A 64 -12.93 -26.08 -4.41
N CYS A 65 -12.15 -25.74 -5.43
CA CYS A 65 -12.56 -24.82 -6.47
C CYS A 65 -13.71 -25.35 -7.33
N ALA A 66 -13.71 -26.64 -7.64
CA ALA A 66 -14.84 -27.27 -8.34
C ALA A 66 -16.12 -27.15 -7.49
N LEU A 67 -16.08 -27.49 -6.20
CA LEU A 67 -17.21 -27.33 -5.28
C LEU A 67 -17.66 -25.87 -5.16
N ALA A 68 -16.72 -24.93 -5.10
CA ALA A 68 -17.04 -23.49 -5.05
C ALA A 68 -17.80 -23.02 -6.31
N HIS A 69 -17.56 -23.63 -7.46
CA HIS A 69 -18.29 -23.30 -8.68
C HIS A 69 -19.71 -23.93 -8.72
N ASP A 70 -19.88 -25.07 -8.07
CA ASP A 70 -21.14 -25.82 -8.08
C ASP A 70 -22.13 -25.38 -6.98
N MET A 71 -21.65 -24.71 -5.91
CA MET A 71 -22.49 -24.28 -4.80
C MET A 71 -22.89 -22.81 -4.95
N ASP A 72 -24.18 -22.49 -4.76
CA ASP A 72 -24.68 -21.12 -4.79
C ASP A 72 -24.83 -20.48 -3.42
N ASP A 73 -24.85 -21.27 -2.34
CA ASP A 73 -24.90 -20.80 -0.95
C ASP A 73 -23.49 -20.62 -0.40
N GLY A 74 -23.05 -19.36 -0.31
CA GLY A 74 -21.72 -19.01 0.17
C GLY A 74 -21.51 -19.39 1.65
N ARG A 75 -22.53 -19.22 2.49
CA ARG A 75 -22.44 -19.61 3.89
C ARG A 75 -22.23 -21.12 4.06
N ALA A 76 -23.06 -21.89 3.41
CA ALA A 76 -22.94 -23.35 3.42
C ALA A 76 -21.58 -23.81 2.89
N PHE A 77 -21.06 -23.17 1.82
CA PHE A 77 -19.74 -23.48 1.28
C PHE A 77 -18.64 -23.27 2.33
N PHE A 78 -18.57 -22.10 2.97
CA PHE A 78 -17.52 -21.80 3.94
C PHE A 78 -17.65 -22.66 5.21
N GLU A 79 -18.85 -22.86 5.74
CA GLU A 79 -19.06 -23.66 6.96
C GLU A 79 -18.77 -25.16 6.77
N LEU A 80 -18.95 -25.68 5.54
CA LEU A 80 -18.63 -27.07 5.22
C LEU A 80 -17.16 -27.30 4.90
N MET A 81 -16.53 -26.37 4.18
CA MET A 81 -15.21 -26.58 3.61
C MET A 81 -14.07 -26.02 4.46
N PHE A 82 -14.33 -25.09 5.37
CA PHE A 82 -13.31 -24.41 6.17
C PHE A 82 -13.53 -24.56 7.68
N ARG A 83 -12.51 -24.19 8.43
CA ARG A 83 -12.54 -24.05 9.89
C ARG A 83 -11.91 -22.72 10.25
N PRO A 84 -12.56 -21.88 11.05
CA PRO A 84 -11.92 -20.69 11.60
C PRO A 84 -10.77 -21.07 12.54
N VAL A 85 -9.65 -20.40 12.44
CA VAL A 85 -8.49 -20.59 13.31
C VAL A 85 -8.05 -19.24 13.84
N LEU A 86 -8.05 -19.07 15.16
CA LEU A 86 -7.43 -17.95 15.83
C LEU A 86 -5.92 -18.21 15.90
N MET A 87 -5.15 -17.25 15.41
CA MET A 87 -3.69 -17.24 15.47
C MET A 87 -3.23 -16.12 16.40
N GLU A 88 -2.42 -16.44 17.40
CA GLU A 88 -1.90 -15.47 18.35
C GLU A 88 -0.38 -15.61 18.42
N ASP A 89 0.33 -14.52 18.12
CA ASP A 89 1.80 -14.43 18.19
C ASP A 89 2.28 -13.50 19.32
N GLY A 90 1.35 -13.02 20.17
CA GLY A 90 1.62 -12.08 21.24
C GLY A 90 1.84 -10.64 20.79
N GLN A 91 1.61 -10.34 19.50
CA GLN A 91 1.66 -8.98 18.96
C GLN A 91 0.25 -8.43 18.78
N GLU A 92 0.13 -7.10 18.82
CA GLU A 92 -1.13 -6.45 18.44
C GLU A 92 -1.39 -6.61 16.95
N MET A 93 -2.60 -7.06 16.59
CA MET A 93 -2.98 -7.22 15.20
C MET A 93 -3.12 -5.84 14.54
N LEU A 94 -2.41 -5.65 13.42
CA LEU A 94 -2.47 -4.43 12.64
C LEU A 94 -3.18 -4.67 11.30
N PHE A 95 -4.37 -4.07 11.13
CA PHE A 95 -5.01 -3.96 9.84
C PHE A 95 -4.69 -2.62 9.18
N THR A 96 -4.23 -2.67 7.93
CA THR A 96 -4.05 -1.48 7.10
C THR A 96 -5.00 -1.54 5.91
N GLY A 97 -5.64 -0.41 5.59
CA GLY A 97 -6.51 -0.31 4.42
C GLY A 97 -5.72 0.12 3.18
N TYR A 98 -5.97 -0.53 2.05
CA TYR A 98 -5.51 -0.06 0.75
C TYR A 98 -6.55 0.90 0.18
N PHE A 99 -6.09 2.04 -0.28
CA PHE A 99 -6.90 3.05 -0.92
C PHE A 99 -6.35 3.30 -2.33
N GLU A 100 -7.20 3.15 -3.35
CA GLU A 100 -6.87 3.52 -4.73
C GLU A 100 -7.37 4.96 -4.97
N PRO A 101 -6.49 5.97 -5.04
CA PRO A 101 -6.91 7.34 -5.28
C PRO A 101 -7.51 7.49 -6.69
N GLU A 102 -8.55 8.32 -6.80
CA GLU A 102 -9.10 8.75 -8.08
C GLU A 102 -8.90 10.26 -8.23
N LEU A 103 -8.26 10.68 -9.31
CA LEU A 103 -7.95 12.06 -9.63
C LEU A 103 -8.72 12.50 -10.87
N GLU A 104 -9.07 13.78 -10.93
CA GLU A 104 -9.59 14.39 -12.17
C GLU A 104 -8.44 14.73 -13.10
N GLY A 105 -8.60 14.46 -14.40
CA GLY A 105 -7.55 14.67 -15.39
C GLY A 105 -8.00 14.88 -16.81
N SER A 106 -7.03 15.06 -17.71
CA SER A 106 -7.21 15.12 -19.16
C SER A 106 -6.02 14.45 -19.86
N ARG A 107 -6.22 13.96 -21.09
CA ARG A 107 -5.12 13.46 -21.94
C ARG A 107 -4.22 14.59 -22.43
N TYR A 108 -4.68 15.82 -22.40
CA TYR A 108 -3.98 16.99 -22.92
C TYR A 108 -3.87 18.06 -21.85
N PRO A 109 -2.76 18.86 -21.86
CA PRO A 109 -2.63 20.00 -20.97
C PRO A 109 -3.60 21.11 -21.35
N GLY A 110 -4.17 21.78 -20.36
CA GLY A 110 -5.02 22.94 -20.58
C GLY A 110 -5.97 23.24 -19.43
N GLY A 111 -6.41 24.47 -19.34
CA GLY A 111 -7.29 24.93 -18.26
C GLY A 111 -6.73 24.63 -16.87
N ARG A 112 -7.45 23.80 -16.11
CA ARG A 112 -7.02 23.36 -14.78
C ARG A 112 -6.00 22.22 -14.80
N PHE A 113 -5.96 21.41 -15.87
CA PHE A 113 -5.11 20.25 -16.00
C PHE A 113 -3.69 20.63 -16.42
N ARG A 114 -2.82 20.82 -15.45
CA ARG A 114 -1.46 21.37 -15.62
C ARG A 114 -0.35 20.47 -15.09
N TRP A 115 -0.68 19.42 -14.32
CA TRP A 115 0.29 18.61 -13.61
C TRP A 115 0.39 17.25 -14.27
N PRO A 116 1.50 16.95 -14.98
CA PRO A 116 1.63 15.73 -15.76
C PRO A 116 1.93 14.51 -14.88
N VAL A 117 1.29 13.41 -15.23
CA VAL A 117 1.59 12.07 -14.72
C VAL A 117 2.52 11.41 -15.72
N TYR A 118 3.77 11.18 -15.33
CA TYR A 118 4.83 10.75 -16.25
C TYR A 118 5.06 9.25 -16.27
N ARG A 119 5.34 8.72 -17.47
CA ARG A 119 6.05 7.46 -17.69
C ARG A 119 7.51 7.61 -17.26
N MET A 120 8.14 6.48 -16.92
CA MET A 120 9.55 6.47 -16.52
C MET A 120 10.45 6.73 -17.72
N PRO A 121 11.30 7.76 -17.68
CA PRO A 121 12.32 7.97 -18.71
C PRO A 121 13.43 6.93 -18.58
N GLY A 122 14.07 6.58 -19.71
CA GLY A 122 15.11 5.55 -19.73
C GLY A 122 16.27 5.83 -18.79
N GLU A 123 16.66 7.10 -18.67
CA GLU A 123 17.78 7.53 -17.82
C GLU A 123 17.51 7.32 -16.32
N ALA A 124 16.24 7.38 -15.89
CA ALA A 124 15.86 7.15 -14.50
C ALA A 124 16.04 5.69 -14.07
N GLN A 125 16.33 4.77 -14.98
CA GLN A 125 16.74 3.40 -14.65
C GLN A 125 18.14 3.35 -14.03
N ASN A 126 19.02 4.29 -14.39
CA ASN A 126 20.35 4.45 -13.79
C ASN A 126 20.21 5.29 -12.51
N ARG A 127 20.15 4.63 -11.38
CA ARG A 127 19.84 5.23 -10.07
C ARG A 127 21.09 5.57 -9.27
N PRO A 128 21.08 6.65 -8.47
CA PRO A 128 20.03 7.66 -8.34
C PRO A 128 20.00 8.62 -9.53
N TRP A 129 18.81 8.98 -9.99
CA TRP A 129 18.58 10.03 -11.01
C TRP A 129 18.26 11.37 -10.34
N LEU A 130 17.69 12.32 -11.08
CA LEU A 130 17.33 13.65 -10.57
C LEU A 130 16.33 13.56 -9.41
N SER A 131 16.45 14.47 -8.44
CA SER A 131 15.50 14.60 -7.34
C SER A 131 14.13 15.10 -7.83
N ARG A 132 13.09 14.96 -7.01
CA ARG A 132 11.76 15.53 -7.27
C ARG A 132 11.82 16.99 -7.69
N ARG A 133 12.59 17.82 -6.97
CA ARG A 133 12.76 19.23 -7.29
C ARG A 133 13.31 19.42 -8.71
N GLU A 134 14.40 18.77 -9.02
CA GLU A 134 15.03 18.87 -10.32
C GLU A 134 14.12 18.39 -11.44
N ILE A 135 13.43 17.27 -11.27
CA ILE A 135 12.45 16.75 -12.25
C ILE A 135 11.37 17.79 -12.56
N LEU A 136 10.84 18.45 -11.52
CA LEU A 136 9.71 19.36 -11.65
C LEU A 136 10.09 20.80 -12.01
N THR A 137 11.37 21.20 -11.91
CA THR A 137 11.78 22.59 -12.11
C THR A 137 12.79 22.80 -13.25
N SER A 138 13.43 21.74 -13.75
CA SER A 138 14.49 21.87 -14.78
C SER A 138 13.98 21.85 -16.22
N GLY A 139 12.70 21.45 -16.43
CA GLY A 139 12.18 21.22 -17.79
C GLY A 139 12.69 19.93 -18.44
N VAL A 140 13.40 19.05 -17.70
CA VAL A 140 14.00 17.81 -18.23
C VAL A 140 12.97 16.87 -18.84
N MET A 141 11.72 16.98 -18.47
CA MET A 141 10.63 16.16 -18.97
C MET A 141 9.89 16.76 -20.16
N ASP A 142 10.11 18.04 -20.46
CA ASP A 142 9.34 18.77 -21.44
C ASP A 142 9.53 18.25 -22.87
N GLY A 143 8.42 18.11 -23.61
CA GLY A 143 8.43 17.73 -25.02
C GLY A 143 8.87 16.30 -25.32
N ARG A 144 8.95 15.44 -24.29
CA ARG A 144 9.43 14.04 -24.45
C ARG A 144 8.31 13.05 -24.74
N GLY A 145 7.04 13.45 -24.66
CA GLY A 145 5.89 12.57 -24.89
C GLY A 145 5.76 11.48 -23.83
N LEU A 146 6.21 11.74 -22.60
CA LEU A 146 6.19 10.81 -21.49
C LEU A 146 4.95 10.97 -20.61
N GLU A 147 4.10 11.95 -20.93
CA GLU A 147 2.87 12.21 -20.20
C GLU A 147 1.82 11.13 -20.47
N ILE A 148 1.24 10.56 -19.40
CA ILE A 148 0.09 9.65 -19.47
C ILE A 148 -1.20 10.46 -19.52
N ALA A 149 -1.30 11.41 -18.60
CA ALA A 149 -2.41 12.32 -18.43
C ALA A 149 -1.93 13.56 -17.67
N TRP A 150 -2.79 14.56 -17.60
CA TRP A 150 -2.57 15.81 -16.86
C TRP A 150 -3.66 15.94 -15.80
N VAL A 151 -3.29 16.14 -14.54
CA VAL A 151 -4.23 16.28 -13.42
C VAL A 151 -4.32 17.74 -12.95
N ASP A 152 -5.33 18.05 -12.16
CA ASP A 152 -5.63 19.43 -11.75
C ASP A 152 -5.02 19.81 -10.40
N ASP A 153 -4.60 18.83 -9.59
CA ASP A 153 -4.07 19.07 -8.25
C ASP A 153 -2.69 18.41 -8.04
N PRO A 154 -1.62 19.19 -7.86
CA PRO A 154 -0.27 18.65 -7.63
C PRO A 154 -0.12 17.94 -6.30
N VAL A 155 -0.99 18.24 -5.32
CA VAL A 155 -0.98 17.60 -4.01
C VAL A 155 -1.56 16.20 -4.11
N GLU A 156 -2.66 16.04 -4.85
CA GLU A 156 -3.21 14.70 -5.12
C GLU A 156 -2.23 13.87 -5.94
N LEU A 157 -1.56 14.46 -6.94
CA LEU A 157 -0.49 13.78 -7.69
C LEU A 157 0.65 13.32 -6.78
N PHE A 158 1.07 14.16 -5.82
CA PHE A 158 2.09 13.76 -4.85
C PHE A 158 1.64 12.54 -4.03
N PHE A 159 0.40 12.52 -3.57
CA PHE A 159 -0.15 11.39 -2.82
C PHE A 159 -0.38 10.16 -3.70
N LEU A 160 -0.76 10.32 -4.97
CA LEU A 160 -0.79 9.24 -5.95
C LEU A 160 0.59 8.57 -6.09
N GLN A 161 1.66 9.36 -6.11
CA GLN A 161 3.03 8.85 -6.17
C GLN A 161 3.43 8.10 -4.89
N ILE A 162 2.90 8.47 -3.72
CA ILE A 162 3.10 7.72 -2.47
C ILE A 162 2.37 6.37 -2.52
N GLN A 163 1.14 6.34 -3.04
CA GLN A 163 0.36 5.10 -3.17
C GLN A 163 0.92 4.18 -4.26
N GLY A 164 1.51 4.73 -5.32
CA GLY A 164 2.09 3.98 -6.43
C GLY A 164 1.08 3.49 -7.46
N SER A 165 -0.22 3.62 -7.24
CA SER A 165 -1.30 3.29 -8.18
C SER A 165 -2.52 4.15 -7.94
N GLY A 166 -3.37 4.28 -8.96
CA GLY A 166 -4.62 5.02 -8.86
C GLY A 166 -5.36 5.10 -10.19
N ARG A 167 -6.46 5.84 -10.18
CA ARG A 167 -7.30 6.10 -11.35
C ARG A 167 -7.31 7.59 -11.67
N ILE A 168 -7.37 7.88 -12.94
CA ILE A 168 -7.52 9.25 -13.45
C ILE A 168 -8.81 9.27 -14.28
N ARG A 169 -9.81 9.97 -13.79
CA ARG A 169 -11.05 10.22 -14.51
C ARG A 169 -10.80 11.37 -15.48
N LEU A 170 -10.88 11.08 -16.76
CA LEU A 170 -10.63 12.05 -17.82
C LEU A 170 -11.86 12.93 -18.07
N ASP A 171 -11.62 14.09 -18.64
CA ASP A 171 -12.63 15.08 -18.98
C ASP A 171 -13.61 14.61 -20.09
N ASP A 172 -13.28 13.55 -20.85
CA ASP A 172 -14.17 12.87 -21.78
C ASP A 172 -15.04 11.77 -21.11
N GLY A 173 -14.92 11.59 -19.79
CA GLY A 173 -15.65 10.59 -18.99
C GLY A 173 -14.98 9.22 -18.95
N SER A 174 -13.92 8.98 -19.70
CA SER A 174 -13.15 7.74 -19.61
C SER A 174 -12.27 7.70 -18.37
N VAL A 175 -11.79 6.51 -17.98
CA VAL A 175 -10.91 6.32 -16.83
C VAL A 175 -9.63 5.65 -17.26
N VAL A 176 -8.50 6.23 -16.86
CA VAL A 176 -7.17 5.65 -17.02
C VAL A 176 -6.69 5.14 -15.68
N ARG A 177 -6.34 3.87 -15.59
CA ARG A 177 -5.66 3.32 -14.42
C ARG A 177 -4.16 3.45 -14.60
N VAL A 178 -3.49 3.92 -13.57
CA VAL A 178 -2.04 4.02 -13.52
C VAL A 178 -1.48 3.15 -12.41
N GLY A 179 -0.38 2.49 -12.69
CA GLY A 179 0.36 1.66 -11.74
C GLY A 179 1.83 2.01 -11.73
N TYR A 180 2.51 1.60 -10.68
CA TYR A 180 3.93 1.84 -10.47
C TYR A 180 4.78 1.30 -11.63
N ALA A 181 5.63 2.15 -12.21
CA ALA A 181 6.62 1.77 -13.22
C ALA A 181 8.05 1.81 -12.69
N GLY A 182 8.30 2.63 -11.68
CA GLY A 182 9.62 2.79 -11.08
C GLY A 182 9.74 4.10 -10.31
N LYS A 183 10.88 4.29 -9.68
CA LYS A 183 11.23 5.55 -8.96
C LYS A 183 12.62 6.04 -9.35
N ASN A 184 12.90 7.31 -9.09
CA ASN A 184 14.18 7.96 -9.39
C ASN A 184 15.38 7.49 -8.54
N GLY A 185 15.19 6.54 -7.61
CA GLY A 185 16.26 5.97 -6.80
C GLY A 185 16.57 6.72 -5.50
N HIS A 186 15.92 7.86 -5.23
CA HIS A 186 16.04 8.54 -3.95
C HIS A 186 15.17 7.89 -2.87
N GLU A 187 15.65 7.95 -1.61
CA GLU A 187 14.89 7.50 -0.46
C GLU A 187 13.72 8.45 -0.16
N TYR A 188 12.60 7.85 0.25
CA TYR A 188 11.43 8.61 0.68
C TYR A 188 11.72 9.36 1.98
N ARG A 189 11.40 10.66 2.02
CA ARG A 189 11.42 11.47 3.23
C ARG A 189 10.02 11.93 3.57
N SER A 190 9.57 11.61 4.77
CA SER A 190 8.21 11.91 5.22
C SER A 190 7.94 13.39 5.36
N VAL A 191 7.05 13.92 4.54
CA VAL A 191 6.59 15.32 4.64
C VAL A 191 5.78 15.58 5.90
N GLY A 192 5.12 14.54 6.44
CA GLY A 192 4.42 14.62 7.72
C GLY A 192 5.38 14.79 8.89
N GLN A 193 6.46 14.01 8.94
CA GLN A 193 7.51 14.17 9.94
C GLN A 193 8.20 15.54 9.82
N GLU A 194 8.36 16.05 8.62
CA GLU A 194 8.93 17.39 8.40
C GLU A 194 8.03 18.49 8.97
N LEU A 195 6.70 18.39 8.84
CA LEU A 195 5.77 19.32 9.49
C LEU A 195 5.87 19.28 11.01
N VAL A 196 6.05 18.10 11.59
CA VAL A 196 6.29 17.94 13.04
C VAL A 196 7.62 18.58 13.42
N ARG A 197 8.68 18.31 12.67
CA ARG A 197 10.02 18.91 12.90
C ARG A 197 10.01 20.44 12.82
N ARG A 198 9.20 21.01 11.91
CA ARG A 198 8.99 22.48 11.80
C ARG A 198 8.12 23.06 12.91
N GLY A 199 7.57 22.23 13.80
CA GLY A 199 6.68 22.65 14.89
C GLY A 199 5.28 23.10 14.43
N VAL A 200 4.88 22.73 13.19
CA VAL A 200 3.57 23.08 12.64
C VAL A 200 2.45 22.25 13.27
N TYR A 201 2.72 20.95 13.48
CA TYR A 201 1.79 20.00 14.09
C TYR A 201 2.50 19.08 15.08
N GLN A 202 1.72 18.51 16.00
CA GLN A 202 2.14 17.38 16.82
C GLN A 202 1.99 16.07 16.02
N SER A 203 2.77 15.03 16.36
CA SER A 203 2.77 13.76 15.62
C SER A 203 1.36 13.15 15.49
N HIS A 204 0.57 13.17 16.55
CA HIS A 204 -0.80 12.63 16.58
C HIS A 204 -1.82 13.43 15.75
N GLN A 205 -1.48 14.63 15.33
CA GLN A 205 -2.34 15.50 14.50
C GLN A 205 -2.11 15.30 13.00
N VAL A 206 -1.02 14.61 12.62
CA VAL A 206 -0.63 14.47 11.21
C VAL A 206 -1.38 13.31 10.56
N SER A 207 -2.12 13.63 9.50
CA SER A 207 -2.73 12.67 8.58
C SER A 207 -2.56 13.14 7.14
N ALA A 208 -2.80 12.28 6.17
CA ALA A 208 -2.74 12.66 4.75
C ALA A 208 -3.63 13.89 4.46
N GLN A 209 -4.85 13.92 5.02
CA GLN A 209 -5.78 15.03 4.83
C GLN A 209 -5.26 16.34 5.45
N VAL A 210 -4.66 16.26 6.64
CA VAL A 210 -4.06 17.44 7.30
C VAL A 210 -2.92 18.00 6.46
N ILE A 211 -2.04 17.14 5.94
CA ILE A 211 -0.93 17.56 5.06
C ILE A 211 -1.47 18.22 3.79
N LYS A 212 -2.42 17.58 3.10
CA LYS A 212 -3.06 18.13 1.89
C LYS A 212 -3.65 19.51 2.14
N ASN A 213 -4.40 19.67 3.23
CA ASN A 213 -5.01 20.94 3.60
C ASN A 213 -3.97 22.00 3.92
N TRP A 214 -2.87 21.64 4.57
CA TRP A 214 -1.80 22.59 4.88
C TRP A 214 -1.08 23.06 3.63
N VAL A 215 -0.73 22.14 2.72
CA VAL A 215 -0.07 22.49 1.44
C VAL A 215 -0.93 23.44 0.60
N ARG A 216 -2.25 23.16 0.50
CA ARG A 216 -3.18 24.00 -0.26
C ARG A 216 -3.33 25.41 0.32
N ARG A 217 -3.28 25.56 1.66
CA ARG A 217 -3.35 26.86 2.34
C ARG A 217 -2.04 27.66 2.28
N ASN A 218 -0.93 26.97 2.07
CA ASN A 218 0.40 27.56 2.08
C ASN A 218 1.14 27.19 0.78
N PRO A 219 0.76 27.71 -0.40
CA PRO A 219 1.22 27.19 -1.69
C PRO A 219 2.74 27.23 -1.86
N VAL A 220 3.43 28.29 -1.40
CA VAL A 220 4.89 28.39 -1.49
C VAL A 220 5.58 27.44 -0.53
N ASP A 221 5.26 27.51 0.76
CA ASP A 221 5.85 26.63 1.79
C ASP A 221 5.42 25.19 1.59
N GLY A 222 4.21 24.97 1.05
CA GLY A 222 3.68 23.67 0.71
C GLY A 222 4.46 23.02 -0.42
N GLN A 223 4.81 23.75 -1.46
CA GLN A 223 5.67 23.24 -2.52
C GLN A 223 7.06 22.88 -1.99
N GLU A 224 7.65 23.74 -1.14
CA GLU A 224 8.92 23.47 -0.48
C GLU A 224 8.84 22.23 0.45
N LEU A 225 7.70 22.03 1.11
CA LEU A 225 7.44 20.83 1.90
C LEU A 225 7.42 19.58 1.00
N LEU A 226 6.73 19.61 -0.13
CA LEU A 226 6.69 18.48 -1.07
C LEU A 226 8.08 18.16 -1.63
N PHE A 227 8.91 19.17 -1.87
CA PHE A 227 10.31 19.02 -2.30
C PHE A 227 11.23 18.44 -1.21
N HIS A 228 10.84 18.46 0.07
CA HIS A 228 11.57 17.77 1.12
C HIS A 228 11.67 16.25 0.83
N ASN A 229 10.67 15.67 0.18
CA ASN A 229 10.76 14.31 -0.33
C ASN A 229 11.43 14.29 -1.72
N PRO A 230 12.70 13.87 -1.85
CA PRO A 230 13.40 13.82 -3.13
C PRO A 230 12.95 12.66 -4.02
N SER A 231 12.26 11.65 -3.46
CA SER A 231 11.76 10.50 -4.19
C SER A 231 10.64 10.90 -5.15
N TYR A 232 10.72 10.41 -6.39
CA TYR A 232 9.72 10.62 -7.44
C TYR A 232 9.33 9.28 -8.06
N VAL A 233 8.04 9.00 -8.13
CA VAL A 233 7.48 7.78 -8.72
C VAL A 233 6.96 8.07 -10.11
N PHE A 234 7.30 7.19 -11.05
CA PHE A 234 6.81 7.16 -12.42
C PHE A 234 5.77 6.07 -12.59
N PHE A 235 4.89 6.23 -13.57
CA PHE A 235 3.75 5.37 -13.77
C PHE A 235 3.77 4.69 -15.14
N ARG A 236 2.97 3.63 -15.24
CA ARG A 236 2.52 3.02 -16.50
C ARG A 236 1.01 2.99 -16.55
N GLU A 237 0.44 2.98 -17.73
CA GLU A 237 -0.98 2.66 -17.88
C GLU A 237 -1.19 1.16 -17.58
N VAL A 238 -2.26 0.85 -16.86
CA VAL A 238 -2.68 -0.51 -16.56
C VAL A 238 -3.91 -0.80 -17.38
N SER A 239 -3.73 -1.59 -18.44
CA SER A 239 -4.80 -2.01 -19.37
C SER A 239 -5.20 -3.46 -19.17
N GLU A 240 -4.46 -4.21 -18.35
CA GLU A 240 -4.65 -5.63 -18.11
C GLU A 240 -5.93 -5.95 -17.31
N VAL A 241 -6.47 -4.94 -16.64
CA VAL A 241 -7.68 -5.06 -15.83
C VAL A 241 -8.63 -3.92 -16.18
N PRO A 242 -9.93 -4.22 -16.39
CA PRO A 242 -10.95 -3.19 -16.59
C PRO A 242 -10.91 -2.13 -15.46
N ALA A 243 -11.13 -0.88 -15.83
CA ALA A 243 -11.04 0.25 -14.89
C ALA A 243 -12.08 0.18 -13.75
N GLU A 244 -13.17 -0.56 -13.96
CA GLU A 244 -14.27 -0.75 -13.01
C GLU A 244 -13.92 -1.73 -11.90
N LEU A 245 -12.95 -2.62 -12.13
CA LEU A 245 -12.49 -3.57 -11.12
C LEU A 245 -11.53 -2.91 -10.14
N GLY A 246 -11.32 -3.51 -8.97
CA GLY A 246 -10.38 -3.02 -7.96
C GLY A 246 -8.91 -3.02 -8.43
N PRO A 247 -8.00 -2.43 -7.67
CA PRO A 247 -6.58 -2.40 -8.00
C PRO A 247 -6.00 -3.82 -8.05
N LEU A 248 -4.84 -3.96 -8.70
CA LEU A 248 -4.11 -5.23 -8.73
C LEU A 248 -3.42 -5.46 -7.38
N GLY A 249 -3.66 -6.62 -6.79
CA GLY A 249 -2.91 -7.13 -5.64
C GLY A 249 -1.55 -7.71 -6.06
N ALA A 250 -0.81 -8.25 -5.08
CA ALA A 250 0.53 -8.82 -5.27
C ALA A 250 0.56 -9.99 -6.27
N MET A 251 -0.54 -10.73 -6.41
CA MET A 251 -0.69 -11.82 -7.38
C MET A 251 -1.06 -11.34 -8.79
N ASN A 252 -0.99 -10.04 -9.05
CA ASN A 252 -1.44 -9.43 -10.30
C ASN A 252 -2.92 -9.72 -10.64
N ARG A 253 -3.74 -9.89 -9.61
CA ARG A 253 -5.20 -10.06 -9.69
C ARG A 253 -5.91 -8.87 -9.09
N SER A 254 -7.05 -8.55 -9.66
CA SER A 254 -7.90 -7.49 -9.12
C SER A 254 -8.42 -7.86 -7.74
N ILE A 255 -8.18 -6.99 -6.77
CA ILE A 255 -8.73 -7.13 -5.42
C ILE A 255 -10.13 -6.52 -5.36
N THR A 256 -11.01 -7.14 -4.59
CA THR A 256 -12.38 -6.66 -4.41
C THR A 256 -12.47 -5.84 -3.13
N PRO A 257 -12.91 -4.57 -3.18
CA PRO A 257 -13.07 -3.74 -2.01
C PRO A 257 -13.91 -4.44 -0.92
N MET A 258 -13.47 -4.32 0.33
CA MET A 258 -14.12 -4.92 1.52
C MET A 258 -14.23 -6.45 1.52
N ARG A 259 -13.58 -7.15 0.56
CA ARG A 259 -13.65 -8.61 0.43
C ARG A 259 -12.30 -9.28 0.25
N SER A 260 -11.30 -8.57 -0.24
CA SER A 260 -9.95 -9.09 -0.41
C SER A 260 -9.02 -8.55 0.66
N VAL A 261 -8.19 -9.43 1.20
CA VAL A 261 -7.13 -9.12 2.17
C VAL A 261 -5.79 -9.44 1.53
N ALA A 262 -4.81 -8.56 1.68
CA ALA A 262 -3.42 -8.88 1.39
C ALA A 262 -2.78 -9.42 2.68
N VAL A 263 -2.17 -10.60 2.59
CA VAL A 263 -1.46 -11.24 3.70
C VAL A 263 0.02 -11.34 3.39
N ASP A 264 0.84 -11.32 4.43
CA ASP A 264 2.26 -11.62 4.29
C ASP A 264 2.44 -13.14 4.13
N PRO A 265 2.96 -13.62 2.98
CA PRO A 265 3.11 -15.06 2.73
C PRO A 265 4.13 -15.74 3.64
N ASP A 266 4.99 -14.98 4.31
CA ASP A 266 5.95 -15.51 5.27
C ASP A 266 5.31 -15.80 6.64
N ILE A 267 4.17 -15.15 6.93
CA ILE A 267 3.42 -15.31 8.18
C ILE A 267 2.24 -16.25 7.98
N VAL A 268 1.49 -16.09 6.90
CA VAL A 268 0.29 -16.87 6.58
C VAL A 268 0.60 -17.80 5.42
N ARG A 269 0.65 -19.10 5.69
CA ARG A 269 0.90 -20.16 4.69
C ARG A 269 -0.27 -21.11 4.59
#